data_f4e6b8f2906bb04a44f10dfe638d0e01
#
_entry.id   f4e6b8f2906bb04a44f10dfe638d0e01
#
_cell.length_a   1.000
_cell.length_b   1.000
_cell.length_c   1.000
_cell.angle_alpha   90.00
_cell.angle_beta   90.00
_cell.angle_gamma   90.00
#
_symmetry.space_group_name_H-M   'P 1'
#
loop_
_entity.id
_entity.type
_entity.pdbx_description
1 polymer ?
#
loop_
_entity_poly.entity_id
_entity_poly.type
_entity_poly.pdbx_seq_one_letter_code
_entity_poly.pdbx_strand_id
1 'polypeptide(L)'
;MYILKKTNNIEYENVSLREELKVFLQSNGIPVSALAEQLGIDRRFLERYISEGGDIKFAQAIKIMQVLDIEPAKFIQGFKNDLEGTSEEITDESTNLSFLYSRFDIPSLKEIGLIKKRAKIDEIKEQICSFFGFQNIYEYDTFAILPEALFSRSTRYIKEQKSARMNEFWLKCLYHSFKKIDNPNPFDRELLEEFVKHIYEYTTDEIHGYEKVILVLYNLGVTVLTQPYVSGTGKYGATMIIDGKPCVVITDMNKKYHKLWLSLLHELYHILNDYDMLQKIAYHITTKDNPDLFLNEDSADAFALNMLIKQSDREELPQIIRLSHMVMKAAKAIHVHPSIIYGVYLEGLDSKKQSAEFRKYGSSSCLIGTEKAIKNVIFDPIGLQDLRKAIELMRQEFKSAV
;
A
#
# COMPACT_ATOMS: atom_id res chain seq x y z
N MET A 1 13.03 22.60 39.13
CA MET A 1 12.87 21.31 38.44
C MET A 1 12.03 20.42 39.32
N TYR A 2 10.73 20.28 39.05
CA TYR A 2 9.83 19.47 39.83
C TYR A 2 9.90 18.02 39.37
N ILE A 3 10.13 17.09 40.30
CA ILE A 3 10.16 15.64 39.99
C ILE A 3 8.69 15.16 40.00
N LEU A 4 8.18 14.85 38.79
CA LEU A 4 6.83 14.35 38.58
C LEU A 4 6.71 12.90 39.11
N LYS A 5 5.82 12.64 40.05
CA LYS A 5 5.47 11.28 40.50
C LYS A 5 4.38 10.73 39.58
N LYS A 6 4.65 9.58 38.94
CA LYS A 6 3.63 8.79 38.24
C LYS A 6 2.62 8.25 39.26
N THR A 7 1.35 8.56 39.08
CA THR A 7 0.25 7.90 39.80
C THR A 7 -0.07 6.58 39.11
N ASN A 8 0.04 5.47 39.87
CA ASN A 8 -0.26 4.12 39.41
C ASN A 8 -1.75 3.82 39.35
N ASN A 9 -2.19 3.23 38.26
CA ASN A 9 -3.42 2.41 38.05
C ASN A 9 -4.66 2.74 38.86
N ILE A 10 -5.56 3.54 38.26
CA ILE A 10 -6.98 3.59 38.60
C ILE A 10 -7.74 3.07 37.38
N GLU A 11 -8.75 2.20 37.59
CA GLU A 11 -9.64 1.67 36.54
C GLU A 11 -10.40 2.83 35.87
N TYR A 12 -10.31 2.89 34.55
CA TYR A 12 -10.49 4.13 33.75
C TYR A 12 -11.90 4.32 33.18
N GLU A 13 -12.94 3.71 33.74
CA GLU A 13 -14.27 3.79 33.09
C GLU A 13 -14.98 5.15 33.20
N ASN A 14 -14.56 6.07 34.06
CA ASN A 14 -15.31 7.33 34.33
C ASN A 14 -14.45 8.58 34.64
N VAL A 15 -13.21 8.67 34.20
CA VAL A 15 -12.37 9.84 34.53
C VAL A 15 -12.38 10.86 33.41
N SER A 16 -12.73 12.14 33.71
CA SER A 16 -12.68 13.26 32.81
C SER A 16 -11.28 13.88 32.75
N LEU A 17 -10.89 14.51 31.62
CA LEU A 17 -9.64 15.26 31.50
C LEU A 17 -9.50 16.32 32.59
N ARG A 18 -10.60 16.93 32.97
CA ARG A 18 -10.70 17.92 34.04
C ARG A 18 -10.34 17.35 35.38
N GLU A 19 -10.85 16.17 35.72
CA GLU A 19 -10.57 15.52 37.02
C GLU A 19 -9.10 15.06 37.10
N GLU A 20 -8.55 14.50 36.01
CA GLU A 20 -7.13 14.17 35.91
C GLU A 20 -6.25 15.41 36.16
N LEU A 21 -6.62 16.55 35.58
CA LEU A 21 -5.91 17.80 35.74
C LEU A 21 -5.96 18.30 37.20
N LYS A 22 -7.11 18.19 37.90
CA LYS A 22 -7.23 18.52 39.32
C LYS A 22 -6.33 17.62 40.18
N VAL A 23 -6.40 16.30 39.97
CA VAL A 23 -5.58 15.34 40.71
C VAL A 23 -4.09 15.62 40.49
N PHE A 24 -3.68 15.89 39.26
CA PHE A 24 -2.30 16.21 38.91
C PHE A 24 -1.80 17.44 39.66
N LEU A 25 -2.55 18.54 39.61
CA LEU A 25 -2.19 19.78 40.31
C LEU A 25 -2.08 19.59 41.83
N GLN A 26 -3.03 18.90 42.44
CA GLN A 26 -3.05 18.63 43.87
C GLN A 26 -1.90 17.70 44.28
N SER A 27 -1.69 16.62 43.55
CA SER A 27 -0.66 15.61 43.89
C SER A 27 0.77 16.16 43.74
N ASN A 28 0.97 17.15 42.88
CA ASN A 28 2.29 17.72 42.63
C ASN A 28 2.48 19.10 43.31
N GLY A 29 1.46 19.64 43.98
CA GLY A 29 1.52 20.95 44.65
C GLY A 29 1.76 22.11 43.65
N ILE A 30 1.33 21.96 42.37
CA ILE A 30 1.54 22.93 41.33
C ILE A 30 0.40 23.97 41.35
N PRO A 31 0.68 25.28 41.49
CA PRO A 31 -0.36 26.29 41.39
C PRO A 31 -0.87 26.42 39.96
N VAL A 32 -2.18 26.64 39.79
CA VAL A 32 -2.84 26.78 38.49
C VAL A 32 -2.17 27.88 37.64
N SER A 33 -1.67 28.93 38.24
CA SER A 33 -0.96 30.02 37.57
C SER A 33 0.32 29.54 36.89
N ALA A 34 1.11 28.70 37.55
CA ALA A 34 2.36 28.17 36.96
C ALA A 34 2.07 27.20 35.81
N LEU A 35 1.02 26.39 35.91
CA LEU A 35 0.61 25.52 34.81
C LEU A 35 0.07 26.33 33.63
N ALA A 36 -0.74 27.35 33.87
CA ALA A 36 -1.26 28.26 32.86
C ALA A 36 -0.15 28.95 32.06
N GLU A 37 0.88 29.43 32.74
CA GLU A 37 2.07 30.01 32.11
C GLU A 37 2.82 28.98 31.24
N GLN A 38 3.05 27.78 31.75
CA GLN A 38 3.75 26.71 31.03
C GLN A 38 2.99 26.26 29.78
N LEU A 39 1.66 26.19 29.83
CA LEU A 39 0.80 25.81 28.72
C LEU A 39 0.55 26.95 27.73
N GLY A 40 0.86 28.21 28.11
CA GLY A 40 0.49 29.40 27.34
C GLY A 40 -1.04 29.56 27.23
N ILE A 41 -1.76 29.27 28.30
CA ILE A 41 -3.22 29.36 28.43
C ILE A 41 -3.53 30.51 29.43
N ASP A 42 -4.60 31.27 29.16
CA ASP A 42 -5.05 32.29 30.13
C ASP A 42 -5.39 31.64 31.47
N ARG A 43 -4.86 32.25 32.54
CA ARG A 43 -5.03 31.74 33.92
C ARG A 43 -6.49 31.64 34.31
N ARG A 44 -7.30 32.69 34.05
CA ARG A 44 -8.71 32.74 34.43
C ARG A 44 -9.54 31.67 33.69
N PHE A 45 -9.16 31.48 32.44
CA PHE A 45 -9.75 30.41 31.63
C PHE A 45 -9.44 29.02 32.24
N LEU A 46 -8.19 28.74 32.60
CA LEU A 46 -7.79 27.45 33.15
C LEU A 46 -8.42 27.21 34.54
N GLU A 47 -8.48 28.25 35.42
CA GLU A 47 -9.16 28.19 36.71
C GLU A 47 -10.66 27.87 36.56
N ARG A 48 -11.35 28.51 35.62
CA ARG A 48 -12.76 28.26 35.31
C ARG A 48 -12.97 26.85 34.75
N TYR A 49 -12.13 26.43 33.79
CA TYR A 49 -12.22 25.06 33.25
C TYR A 49 -12.08 24.00 34.34
N ILE A 50 -11.14 24.18 35.23
CA ILE A 50 -10.93 23.24 36.35
C ILE A 50 -12.11 23.25 37.33
N SER A 51 -12.69 24.41 37.65
CA SER A 51 -13.77 24.54 38.64
C SER A 51 -15.16 24.20 38.09
N GLU A 52 -15.48 24.73 36.92
CA GLU A 52 -16.84 24.72 36.39
C GLU A 52 -16.99 23.80 35.15
N GLY A 53 -15.87 23.44 34.52
CA GLY A 53 -15.88 22.80 33.20
C GLY A 53 -16.08 23.81 32.09
N GLY A 54 -16.48 23.33 30.91
CA GLY A 54 -16.79 24.14 29.75
C GLY A 54 -15.88 23.83 28.54
N ASP A 55 -16.12 24.53 27.43
CA ASP A 55 -15.43 24.29 26.17
C ASP A 55 -13.95 24.64 26.26
N ILE A 56 -13.11 23.68 25.94
CA ILE A 56 -11.67 23.86 25.77
C ILE A 56 -11.29 23.69 24.30
N LYS A 57 -10.46 24.57 23.79
CA LYS A 57 -9.96 24.44 22.41
C LYS A 57 -9.08 23.18 22.30
N PHE A 58 -9.24 22.42 21.22
CA PHE A 58 -8.50 21.17 20.99
C PHE A 58 -6.97 21.34 21.15
N ALA A 59 -6.40 22.44 20.66
CA ALA A 59 -4.98 22.73 20.84
C ALA A 59 -4.57 22.91 22.31
N GLN A 60 -5.46 23.41 23.16
CA GLN A 60 -5.23 23.54 24.61
C GLN A 60 -5.36 22.19 25.31
N ALA A 61 -6.33 21.38 24.92
CA ALA A 61 -6.51 20.04 25.42
C ALA A 61 -5.31 19.13 25.12
N ILE A 62 -4.74 19.21 23.92
CA ILE A 62 -3.49 18.50 23.56
C ILE A 62 -2.31 18.93 24.44
N LYS A 63 -2.16 20.21 24.73
CA LYS A 63 -1.09 20.69 25.63
C LYS A 63 -1.26 20.13 27.05
N ILE A 64 -2.49 20.07 27.56
CA ILE A 64 -2.80 19.46 28.85
C ILE A 64 -2.45 17.97 28.83
N MET A 65 -2.84 17.22 27.80
CA MET A 65 -2.48 15.82 27.58
C MET A 65 -0.96 15.59 27.67
N GLN A 66 -0.19 16.45 26.99
CA GLN A 66 1.27 16.34 26.96
C GLN A 66 1.89 16.58 28.35
N VAL A 67 1.36 17.52 29.12
CA VAL A 67 1.85 17.81 30.49
C VAL A 67 1.46 16.71 31.47
N LEU A 68 0.28 16.13 31.31
CA LEU A 68 -0.20 15.03 32.15
C LEU A 68 0.42 13.67 31.75
N ASP A 69 1.18 13.61 30.66
CA ASP A 69 1.73 12.37 30.09
C ASP A 69 0.65 11.29 29.89
N ILE A 70 -0.53 11.72 29.41
CA ILE A 70 -1.67 10.86 29.15
C ILE A 70 -1.51 10.20 27.80
N GLU A 71 -1.70 8.88 27.76
CA GLU A 71 -1.72 8.12 26.49
C GLU A 71 -2.85 8.64 25.56
N PRO A 72 -2.61 8.83 24.26
CA PRO A 72 -3.59 9.42 23.34
C PRO A 72 -4.98 8.76 23.35
N ALA A 73 -5.04 7.44 23.50
CA ALA A 73 -6.31 6.71 23.57
C ALA A 73 -7.11 7.05 24.82
N LYS A 74 -6.45 7.18 25.96
CA LYS A 74 -7.05 7.58 27.26
C LYS A 74 -7.47 9.04 27.26
N PHE A 75 -6.66 9.92 26.61
CA PHE A 75 -7.01 11.32 26.43
C PHE A 75 -8.31 11.49 25.64
N ILE A 76 -8.45 10.78 24.52
CA ILE A 76 -9.67 10.85 23.69
C ILE A 76 -10.88 10.40 24.48
N GLN A 77 -10.77 9.32 25.26
CA GLN A 77 -11.87 8.84 26.11
C GLN A 77 -12.24 9.86 27.19
N GLY A 78 -11.26 10.42 27.92
CA GLY A 78 -11.50 11.44 28.94
C GLY A 78 -12.09 12.72 28.37
N PHE A 79 -11.62 13.16 27.21
CA PHE A 79 -12.14 14.32 26.51
C PHE A 79 -13.57 14.08 26.00
N LYS A 80 -13.89 12.86 25.56
CA LYS A 80 -15.24 12.44 25.19
C LYS A 80 -16.18 12.53 26.39
N ASN A 81 -15.79 12.03 27.54
CA ASN A 81 -16.59 12.07 28.77
C ASN A 81 -16.90 13.51 29.20
N ASP A 82 -15.96 14.45 29.02
CA ASP A 82 -16.18 15.88 29.32
C ASP A 82 -17.15 16.56 28.33
N LEU A 83 -17.28 16.04 27.12
CA LEU A 83 -18.19 16.52 26.09
C LEU A 83 -19.60 15.91 26.17
N GLU A 84 -19.77 14.78 26.84
CA GLU A 84 -21.08 14.07 26.96
C GLU A 84 -22.19 14.89 27.70
N GLY A 85 -21.85 16.09 28.18
CA GLY A 85 -22.84 17.09 28.62
C GLY A 85 -23.39 18.00 27.51
N THR A 86 -22.83 17.91 26.28
CA THR A 86 -23.22 18.74 25.13
C THR A 86 -23.52 17.85 23.91
N SER A 87 -24.80 17.52 23.73
CA SER A 87 -25.46 16.86 22.59
C SER A 87 -24.77 15.63 21.95
N GLU A 88 -25.50 14.53 21.87
CA GLU A 88 -25.13 13.25 21.22
C GLU A 88 -24.66 13.42 19.76
N GLU A 89 -25.14 14.45 19.04
CA GLU A 89 -24.74 14.72 17.65
C GLU A 89 -23.28 15.14 17.48
N ILE A 90 -22.71 15.91 18.43
CA ILE A 90 -21.31 16.39 18.35
C ILE A 90 -20.32 15.25 18.61
N THR A 91 -20.69 14.26 19.43
CA THR A 91 -19.84 13.10 19.74
C THR A 91 -19.70 12.16 18.57
N ASP A 92 -20.74 11.92 17.80
CA ASP A 92 -20.71 11.04 16.62
C ASP A 92 -19.88 11.64 15.47
N GLU A 93 -20.03 12.93 15.19
CA GLU A 93 -19.22 13.60 14.17
C GLU A 93 -17.72 13.61 14.55
N SER A 94 -17.37 13.92 15.78
CA SER A 94 -15.98 13.97 16.22
C SER A 94 -15.33 12.59 16.23
N THR A 95 -16.09 11.54 16.60
CA THR A 95 -15.64 10.14 16.56
C THR A 95 -15.42 9.67 15.13
N ASN A 96 -16.37 9.93 14.23
CA ASN A 96 -16.24 9.63 12.81
C ASN A 96 -15.03 10.35 12.18
N LEU A 97 -14.84 11.63 12.51
CA LEU A 97 -13.71 12.43 12.03
C LEU A 97 -12.38 11.83 12.49
N SER A 98 -12.25 11.53 13.77
CA SER A 98 -11.05 10.92 14.34
C SER A 98 -10.75 9.57 13.69
N PHE A 99 -11.75 8.73 13.51
CA PHE A 99 -11.61 7.43 12.83
C PHE A 99 -11.12 7.60 11.39
N LEU A 100 -11.78 8.45 10.61
CA LEU A 100 -11.43 8.67 9.20
C LEU A 100 -9.97 9.12 9.04
N TYR A 101 -9.54 10.12 9.81
CA TYR A 101 -8.17 10.64 9.70
C TYR A 101 -7.09 9.76 10.34
N SER A 102 -7.47 8.86 11.26
CA SER A 102 -6.53 7.88 11.81
C SER A 102 -6.30 6.68 10.89
N ARG A 103 -7.32 6.26 10.14
CA ARG A 103 -7.28 5.06 9.29
C ARG A 103 -6.99 5.34 7.81
N PHE A 104 -7.35 6.53 7.30
CA PHE A 104 -7.25 6.84 5.88
C PHE A 104 -6.35 8.05 5.61
N ASP A 105 -5.55 7.98 4.56
CA ASP A 105 -4.88 9.15 4.00
C ASP A 105 -5.84 9.89 3.05
N ILE A 106 -6.75 10.67 3.62
CA ILE A 106 -7.78 11.40 2.87
C ILE A 106 -7.21 12.27 1.74
N PRO A 107 -6.08 13.02 1.92
CA PRO A 107 -5.46 13.75 0.82
C PRO A 107 -5.09 12.85 -0.37
N SER A 108 -4.43 11.72 -0.12
CA SER A 108 -4.04 10.79 -1.19
C SER A 108 -5.26 10.12 -1.84
N LEU A 109 -6.30 9.75 -1.06
CA LEU A 109 -7.55 9.22 -1.61
C LEU A 109 -8.29 10.23 -2.50
N LYS A 110 -8.17 11.54 -2.21
CA LYS A 110 -8.67 12.62 -3.09
C LYS A 110 -7.82 12.77 -4.35
N GLU A 111 -6.53 12.58 -4.26
CA GLU A 111 -5.60 12.66 -5.39
C GLU A 111 -5.84 11.55 -6.41
N ILE A 112 -6.02 10.31 -5.94
CA ILE A 112 -6.32 9.16 -6.82
C ILE A 112 -7.77 9.13 -7.32
N GLY A 113 -8.63 10.03 -6.84
CA GLY A 113 -10.00 10.17 -7.32
C GLY A 113 -11.05 9.29 -6.64
N LEU A 114 -10.67 8.52 -5.61
CA LEU A 114 -11.64 7.74 -4.82
C LEU A 114 -12.59 8.65 -4.04
N ILE A 115 -12.06 9.74 -3.51
CA ILE A 115 -12.83 10.75 -2.79
C ILE A 115 -12.86 12.04 -3.62
N LYS A 116 -14.02 12.68 -3.73
CA LYS A 116 -14.17 13.96 -4.41
C LYS A 116 -13.36 15.06 -3.70
N LYS A 117 -12.68 15.93 -4.46
CA LYS A 117 -11.78 16.97 -3.92
C LYS A 117 -12.40 17.86 -2.84
N ARG A 118 -13.69 18.21 -3.01
CA ARG A 118 -14.44 19.10 -2.09
C ARG A 118 -15.42 18.36 -1.19
N ALA A 119 -15.32 17.04 -1.07
CA ALA A 119 -16.21 16.24 -0.25
C ALA A 119 -16.15 16.66 1.23
N LYS A 120 -17.32 16.80 1.85
CA LYS A 120 -17.51 16.97 3.30
C LYS A 120 -17.29 15.62 4.01
N ILE A 121 -17.25 15.62 5.34
CA ILE A 121 -16.97 14.44 6.15
C ILE A 121 -17.94 13.30 5.87
N ASP A 122 -19.24 13.57 5.86
CA ASP A 122 -20.25 12.56 5.57
C ASP A 122 -20.13 11.99 4.16
N GLU A 123 -19.86 12.82 3.17
CA GLU A 123 -19.62 12.38 1.79
C GLU A 123 -18.35 11.52 1.68
N ILE A 124 -17.29 11.83 2.46
CA ILE A 124 -16.06 11.02 2.53
C ILE A 124 -16.38 9.63 3.09
N LYS A 125 -17.11 9.58 4.20
CA LYS A 125 -17.56 8.34 4.84
C LYS A 125 -18.40 7.50 3.87
N GLU A 126 -19.39 8.11 3.22
CA GLU A 126 -20.24 7.44 2.23
C GLU A 126 -19.44 6.87 1.05
N GLN A 127 -18.47 7.63 0.51
CA GLN A 127 -17.67 7.19 -0.62
C GLN A 127 -16.77 6.00 -0.23
N ILE A 128 -16.16 6.01 0.95
CA ILE A 128 -15.37 4.88 1.45
C ILE A 128 -16.27 3.66 1.71
N CYS A 129 -17.41 3.85 2.38
CA CYS A 129 -18.35 2.77 2.63
C CYS A 129 -18.88 2.16 1.31
N SER A 130 -19.23 3.01 0.34
CA SER A 130 -19.67 2.55 -0.98
C SER A 130 -18.60 1.76 -1.72
N PHE A 131 -17.34 2.22 -1.66
CA PHE A 131 -16.20 1.55 -2.30
C PHE A 131 -16.00 0.10 -1.78
N PHE A 132 -15.98 -0.09 -0.47
CA PHE A 132 -15.83 -1.41 0.15
C PHE A 132 -17.15 -2.20 0.24
N GLY A 133 -18.28 -1.53 0.15
CA GLY A 133 -19.61 -2.11 0.39
C GLY A 133 -19.95 -2.29 1.86
N PHE A 134 -19.41 -1.45 2.73
CA PHE A 134 -19.69 -1.44 4.16
C PHE A 134 -21.04 -0.80 4.48
N GLN A 135 -21.67 -1.28 5.53
CA GLN A 135 -22.82 -0.62 6.14
C GLN A 135 -22.36 0.49 7.11
N ASN A 136 -21.18 0.30 7.71
CA ASN A 136 -20.60 1.22 8.67
C ASN A 136 -19.10 1.35 8.42
N ILE A 137 -18.55 2.57 8.55
CA ILE A 137 -17.12 2.85 8.32
C ILE A 137 -16.19 2.06 9.27
N TYR A 138 -16.66 1.72 10.47
CA TYR A 138 -15.88 0.96 11.45
C TYR A 138 -15.65 -0.50 11.05
N GLU A 139 -16.39 -1.02 10.07
CA GLU A 139 -16.13 -2.34 9.48
C GLU A 139 -14.74 -2.42 8.85
N TYR A 140 -14.12 -1.27 8.51
CA TYR A 140 -12.77 -1.22 7.99
C TYR A 140 -11.74 -1.88 8.92
N ASP A 141 -11.87 -1.77 10.23
CA ASP A 141 -10.93 -2.37 11.19
C ASP A 141 -11.00 -3.90 11.20
N THR A 142 -12.19 -4.47 10.94
CA THR A 142 -12.40 -5.92 10.85
C THR A 142 -12.30 -6.48 9.43
N PHE A 143 -12.27 -5.58 8.42
CA PHE A 143 -12.21 -5.95 7.03
C PHE A 143 -10.81 -6.41 6.64
N ALA A 144 -10.71 -7.59 6.01
CA ALA A 144 -9.46 -8.16 5.55
C ALA A 144 -8.38 -8.11 6.66
N ILE A 145 -8.63 -8.82 7.78
CA ILE A 145 -7.68 -8.90 8.90
C ILE A 145 -6.41 -9.56 8.38
N LEU A 146 -5.36 -8.74 8.28
CA LEU A 146 -4.01 -9.20 8.01
C LEU A 146 -3.38 -9.62 9.34
N PRO A 147 -2.57 -10.68 9.40
CA PRO A 147 -1.90 -11.08 10.64
C PRO A 147 -1.12 -9.89 11.24
N GLU A 148 -1.23 -9.68 12.57
CA GLU A 148 -0.60 -8.54 13.28
C GLU A 148 0.91 -8.42 13.03
N ALA A 149 1.59 -9.54 12.78
CA ALA A 149 3.00 -9.58 12.43
C ALA A 149 3.35 -8.73 11.19
N LEU A 150 2.38 -8.45 10.32
CA LEU A 150 2.56 -7.67 9.10
C LEU A 150 2.71 -6.18 9.37
N PHE A 151 1.91 -5.64 10.28
CA PHE A 151 1.92 -4.21 10.59
C PHE A 151 3.09 -3.81 11.49
N SER A 152 3.49 -4.67 12.43
CA SER A 152 4.58 -4.36 13.36
C SER A 152 5.96 -4.27 12.72
N ARG A 153 6.19 -4.94 11.57
CA ARG A 153 7.48 -4.90 10.86
C ARG A 153 7.55 -3.78 9.83
N SER A 154 6.48 -3.52 9.09
CA SER A 154 6.42 -2.41 8.12
C SER A 154 6.45 -1.03 8.78
N THR A 155 5.84 -0.87 9.96
CA THR A 155 5.82 0.41 10.70
C THR A 155 7.18 0.84 11.26
N ARG A 156 8.12 -0.07 11.49
CA ARG A 156 9.47 0.31 11.96
C ARG A 156 10.33 1.01 10.90
N TYR A 157 10.03 0.86 9.60
CA TYR A 157 10.82 1.43 8.51
C TYR A 157 10.12 2.54 7.74
N ILE A 158 8.82 2.78 7.93
CA ILE A 158 8.11 3.85 7.23
C ILE A 158 8.22 5.14 8.03
N LYS A 159 9.15 6.00 7.63
CA LYS A 159 9.37 7.34 8.21
C LYS A 159 8.19 8.31 8.08
N GLU A 160 7.15 7.98 7.30
CA GLU A 160 6.00 8.84 7.07
C GLU A 160 4.68 8.09 7.34
N GLN A 161 3.96 8.51 8.37
CA GLN A 161 2.63 8.00 8.72
C GLN A 161 1.64 8.00 7.54
N LYS A 162 1.83 8.91 6.60
CA LYS A 162 1.02 9.08 5.39
C LYS A 162 1.11 7.87 4.46
N SER A 163 2.33 7.43 4.16
CA SER A 163 2.59 6.26 3.32
C SER A 163 2.09 4.96 3.97
N ALA A 164 2.10 4.86 5.31
CA ALA A 164 1.63 3.69 6.04
C ALA A 164 0.13 3.44 5.83
N ARG A 165 -0.72 4.49 5.95
CA ARG A 165 -2.17 4.38 5.77
C ARG A 165 -2.55 4.00 4.34
N MET A 166 -1.87 4.58 3.34
CA MET A 166 -2.11 4.20 1.93
C MET A 166 -1.68 2.75 1.65
N ASN A 167 -0.57 2.31 2.23
CA ASN A 167 -0.13 0.92 2.10
C ASN A 167 -1.11 -0.06 2.78
N GLU A 168 -1.61 0.27 3.98
CA GLU A 168 -2.62 -0.54 4.65
C GLU A 168 -3.90 -0.62 3.82
N PHE A 169 -4.40 0.52 3.33
CA PHE A 169 -5.56 0.58 2.45
C PHE A 169 -5.38 -0.32 1.22
N TRP A 170 -4.25 -0.18 0.54
CA TRP A 170 -3.92 -0.96 -0.65
C TRP A 170 -3.83 -2.46 -0.35
N LEU A 171 -3.11 -2.86 0.70
CA LEU A 171 -2.99 -4.26 1.11
C LEU A 171 -4.32 -4.88 1.50
N LYS A 172 -5.18 -4.15 2.22
CA LYS A 172 -6.53 -4.63 2.55
C LYS A 172 -7.38 -4.86 1.31
N CYS A 173 -7.33 -3.94 0.32
CA CYS A 173 -8.02 -4.13 -0.96
C CYS A 173 -7.53 -5.40 -1.67
N LEU A 174 -6.20 -5.61 -1.75
CA LEU A 174 -5.61 -6.77 -2.41
C LEU A 174 -5.96 -8.08 -1.70
N TYR A 175 -5.72 -8.15 -0.40
CA TYR A 175 -6.00 -9.35 0.38
C TYR A 175 -7.46 -9.78 0.24
N HIS A 176 -8.39 -8.82 0.37
CA HIS A 176 -9.81 -9.10 0.18
C HIS A 176 -10.12 -9.59 -1.24
N SER A 177 -9.49 -8.96 -2.24
CA SER A 177 -9.70 -9.34 -3.65
C SER A 177 -9.24 -10.76 -3.92
N PHE A 178 -8.04 -11.14 -3.49
CA PHE A 178 -7.53 -12.50 -3.64
C PHE A 178 -8.38 -13.54 -2.93
N LYS A 179 -8.81 -13.26 -1.68
CA LYS A 179 -9.72 -14.13 -0.93
C LYS A 179 -11.07 -14.34 -1.65
N LYS A 180 -11.60 -13.30 -2.31
CA LYS A 180 -12.88 -13.38 -3.02
C LYS A 180 -12.77 -13.96 -4.42
N ILE A 181 -11.64 -13.76 -5.10
CA ILE A 181 -11.35 -14.43 -6.38
C ILE A 181 -11.27 -15.94 -6.15
N ASP A 182 -10.61 -16.35 -5.07
CA ASP A 182 -10.51 -17.74 -4.60
C ASP A 182 -10.19 -18.71 -5.75
N ASN A 183 -8.96 -18.62 -6.27
CA ASN A 183 -8.51 -19.46 -7.38
C ASN A 183 -8.75 -20.95 -7.06
N PRO A 184 -9.59 -21.67 -7.84
CA PRO A 184 -9.90 -23.08 -7.56
C PRO A 184 -8.74 -24.03 -7.88
N ASN A 185 -7.78 -23.60 -8.71
CA ASN A 185 -6.70 -24.44 -9.17
C ASN A 185 -5.66 -24.66 -8.06
N PRO A 186 -5.13 -25.88 -7.90
CA PRO A 186 -4.03 -26.12 -6.99
C PRO A 186 -2.75 -25.45 -7.50
N PHE A 187 -1.90 -25.01 -6.58
CA PHE A 187 -0.59 -24.48 -6.97
C PHE A 187 0.35 -25.60 -7.40
N ASP A 188 0.82 -25.52 -8.63
CA ASP A 188 1.78 -26.45 -9.22
C ASP A 188 3.13 -25.75 -9.47
N ARG A 189 4.07 -25.94 -8.54
CA ARG A 189 5.38 -25.30 -8.59
C ARG A 189 6.26 -25.83 -9.72
N GLU A 190 6.19 -27.14 -10.01
CA GLU A 190 7.04 -27.75 -11.04
C GLU A 190 6.64 -27.28 -12.43
N LEU A 191 5.34 -27.23 -12.71
CA LEU A 191 4.82 -26.67 -13.96
C LEU A 191 5.08 -25.16 -14.07
N LEU A 192 5.01 -24.42 -12.94
CA LEU A 192 5.37 -23.00 -12.94
C LEU A 192 6.85 -22.81 -13.31
N GLU A 193 7.77 -23.59 -12.73
CA GLU A 193 9.20 -23.51 -13.03
C GLU A 193 9.49 -23.80 -14.52
N GLU A 194 8.79 -24.77 -15.10
CA GLU A 194 8.91 -25.04 -16.53
C GLU A 194 8.32 -23.93 -17.39
N PHE A 195 7.12 -23.44 -17.05
CA PHE A 195 6.44 -22.40 -17.80
C PHE A 195 7.23 -21.08 -17.85
N VAL A 196 7.85 -20.69 -16.72
CA VAL A 196 8.62 -19.45 -16.62
C VAL A 196 9.76 -19.40 -17.63
N LYS A 197 10.37 -20.53 -17.98
CA LYS A 197 11.43 -20.63 -19.00
C LYS A 197 10.99 -20.23 -20.40
N HIS A 198 9.67 -20.19 -20.66
CA HIS A 198 9.07 -19.89 -21.94
C HIS A 198 8.26 -18.57 -21.98
N ILE A 199 8.16 -17.87 -20.85
CA ILE A 199 7.38 -16.62 -20.76
C ILE A 199 7.85 -15.56 -21.76
N TYR A 200 9.14 -15.49 -22.08
CA TYR A 200 9.71 -14.51 -23.00
C TYR A 200 9.06 -14.57 -24.39
N GLU A 201 8.62 -15.72 -24.88
CA GLU A 201 7.99 -15.90 -26.19
C GLU A 201 6.68 -15.12 -26.31
N TYR A 202 5.92 -15.01 -25.21
CA TYR A 202 4.67 -14.26 -25.16
C TYR A 202 4.86 -12.75 -25.28
N THR A 203 6.07 -12.25 -25.07
CA THR A 203 6.39 -10.83 -25.26
C THR A 203 6.26 -10.38 -26.70
N THR A 204 6.26 -11.30 -27.68
CA THR A 204 6.09 -10.99 -29.12
C THR A 204 4.67 -10.54 -29.46
N ASP A 205 3.68 -10.95 -28.68
CA ASP A 205 2.27 -10.56 -28.82
C ASP A 205 1.97 -9.39 -27.87
N GLU A 206 2.12 -8.15 -28.35
CA GLU A 206 1.93 -6.93 -27.57
C GLU A 206 0.52 -6.83 -26.95
N ILE A 207 -0.48 -7.41 -27.61
CA ILE A 207 -1.90 -7.22 -27.22
C ILE A 207 -2.36 -8.32 -26.27
N HIS A 208 -2.12 -9.59 -26.59
CA HIS A 208 -2.65 -10.73 -25.87
C HIS A 208 -1.60 -11.57 -25.14
N GLY A 209 -0.31 -11.30 -25.34
CA GLY A 209 0.75 -12.12 -24.76
C GLY A 209 0.72 -12.11 -23.23
N TYR A 210 0.59 -10.93 -22.64
CA TYR A 210 0.54 -10.77 -21.18
C TYR A 210 -0.74 -11.37 -20.58
N GLU A 211 -1.89 -11.14 -21.20
CA GLU A 211 -3.17 -11.75 -20.84
C GLU A 211 -3.07 -13.29 -20.81
N LYS A 212 -2.55 -13.89 -21.88
CA LYS A 212 -2.35 -15.36 -21.96
C LYS A 212 -1.49 -15.88 -20.81
N VAL A 213 -0.40 -15.18 -20.46
CA VAL A 213 0.48 -15.57 -19.36
C VAL A 213 -0.27 -15.52 -18.02
N ILE A 214 -1.04 -14.46 -17.74
CA ILE A 214 -1.84 -14.36 -16.52
C ILE A 214 -2.83 -15.50 -16.41
N LEU A 215 -3.49 -15.88 -17.52
CA LEU A 215 -4.47 -16.98 -17.53
C LEU A 215 -3.80 -18.35 -17.34
N VAL A 216 -2.63 -18.58 -17.93
CA VAL A 216 -1.83 -19.78 -17.65
C VAL A 216 -1.42 -19.85 -16.19
N LEU A 217 -0.92 -18.74 -15.62
CA LEU A 217 -0.55 -18.67 -14.21
C LEU A 217 -1.74 -18.96 -13.30
N TYR A 218 -2.92 -18.44 -13.63
CA TYR A 218 -4.15 -18.75 -12.88
C TYR A 218 -4.45 -20.24 -12.87
N ASN A 219 -4.31 -20.94 -14.01
CA ASN A 219 -4.48 -22.38 -14.13
C ASN A 219 -3.42 -23.19 -13.36
N LEU A 220 -2.23 -22.61 -13.16
CA LEU A 220 -1.16 -23.17 -12.32
C LEU A 220 -1.33 -22.82 -10.82
N GLY A 221 -2.45 -22.26 -10.42
CA GLY A 221 -2.75 -21.90 -9.04
C GLY A 221 -2.14 -20.57 -8.57
N VAL A 222 -1.58 -19.77 -9.48
CA VAL A 222 -1.02 -18.43 -9.18
C VAL A 222 -1.99 -17.36 -9.66
N THR A 223 -2.54 -16.56 -8.73
CA THR A 223 -3.44 -15.45 -9.10
C THR A 223 -2.65 -14.17 -9.27
N VAL A 224 -2.72 -13.55 -10.45
CA VAL A 224 -2.05 -12.28 -10.75
C VAL A 224 -3.08 -11.19 -10.98
N LEU A 225 -2.99 -10.08 -10.23
CA LEU A 225 -3.77 -8.87 -10.46
C LEU A 225 -2.85 -7.78 -11.02
N THR A 226 -3.23 -7.22 -12.16
CA THR A 226 -2.52 -6.09 -12.78
C THR A 226 -3.35 -4.83 -12.57
N GLN A 227 -2.79 -3.81 -11.93
CA GLN A 227 -3.54 -2.60 -11.59
C GLN A 227 -2.80 -1.32 -11.97
N PRO A 228 -3.52 -0.21 -12.20
CA PRO A 228 -2.92 1.10 -12.32
C PRO A 228 -2.12 1.43 -11.05
N TYR A 229 -1.02 2.15 -11.23
CA TYR A 229 -0.25 2.62 -10.09
C TYR A 229 -1.08 3.51 -9.16
N VAL A 230 -1.11 3.16 -7.89
CA VAL A 230 -1.79 3.95 -6.85
C VAL A 230 -0.80 4.95 -6.25
N SER A 231 -1.03 6.24 -6.49
CA SER A 231 -0.20 7.32 -5.95
C SER A 231 -0.09 7.22 -4.42
N GLY A 232 1.11 7.46 -3.91
CA GLY A 232 1.41 7.37 -2.47
C GLY A 232 1.82 5.99 -1.97
N THR A 233 1.71 4.90 -2.77
CA THR A 233 2.18 3.57 -2.38
C THR A 233 3.65 3.33 -2.72
N GLY A 234 4.15 3.89 -3.82
CA GLY A 234 5.53 3.70 -4.28
C GLY A 234 5.89 2.26 -4.65
N LYS A 235 4.90 1.42 -5.02
CA LYS A 235 5.06 -0.03 -5.19
C LYS A 235 5.06 -0.43 -6.66
N TYR A 236 5.98 -1.34 -7.04
CA TYR A 236 6.02 -1.99 -8.35
C TYR A 236 5.16 -3.24 -8.38
N GLY A 237 5.20 -4.02 -7.30
CA GLY A 237 4.47 -5.25 -7.14
C GLY A 237 4.38 -5.68 -5.68
N ALA A 238 3.71 -6.77 -5.44
CA ALA A 238 3.70 -7.48 -4.17
C ALA A 238 3.34 -8.95 -4.39
N THR A 239 3.95 -9.82 -3.59
CA THR A 239 3.65 -11.24 -3.54
C THR A 239 3.22 -11.65 -2.14
N MET A 240 2.16 -12.45 -2.05
CA MET A 240 1.65 -13.01 -0.80
C MET A 240 1.19 -14.45 -1.00
N ILE A 241 1.18 -15.22 0.07
CA ILE A 241 0.61 -16.58 0.08
C ILE A 241 -0.69 -16.54 0.89
N ILE A 242 -1.81 -16.83 0.24
CA ILE A 242 -3.14 -16.85 0.86
C ILE A 242 -3.70 -18.26 0.75
N ASP A 243 -3.97 -18.90 1.88
CA ASP A 243 -4.48 -20.29 1.94
C ASP A 243 -3.63 -21.28 1.12
N GLY A 244 -2.30 -21.10 1.18
CA GLY A 244 -1.34 -21.92 0.45
C GLY A 244 -1.22 -21.60 -1.05
N LYS A 245 -1.90 -20.57 -1.56
CA LYS A 245 -1.88 -20.18 -2.98
C LYS A 245 -1.12 -18.87 -3.18
N PRO A 246 -0.19 -18.83 -4.16
CA PRO A 246 0.51 -17.60 -4.52
C PRO A 246 -0.43 -16.57 -5.14
N CYS A 247 -0.31 -15.34 -4.66
CA CYS A 247 -1.05 -14.18 -5.10
C CYS A 247 -0.08 -13.06 -5.41
N VAL A 248 -0.11 -12.53 -6.62
CA VAL A 248 0.78 -11.48 -7.12
C VAL A 248 -0.03 -10.27 -7.55
N VAL A 249 0.44 -9.08 -7.22
CA VAL A 249 -0.04 -7.86 -7.85
C VAL A 249 1.11 -7.18 -8.59
N ILE A 250 0.84 -6.72 -9.79
CA ILE A 250 1.76 -5.93 -10.61
C ILE A 250 1.14 -4.56 -10.85
N THR A 251 1.90 -3.50 -10.59
CA THR A 251 1.45 -2.13 -10.90
C THR A 251 2.09 -1.63 -12.19
N ASP A 252 1.37 -0.80 -12.95
CA ASP A 252 1.90 -0.16 -14.14
C ASP A 252 2.68 1.13 -13.84
N MET A 253 3.36 1.20 -12.71
CA MET A 253 4.03 2.40 -12.19
C MET A 253 4.88 3.14 -13.24
N ASN A 254 5.60 2.40 -14.08
CA ASN A 254 6.46 2.99 -15.10
C ASN A 254 5.79 3.11 -16.47
N LYS A 255 4.61 2.53 -16.67
CA LYS A 255 3.87 2.49 -17.96
C LYS A 255 4.74 2.04 -19.14
N LYS A 256 5.68 1.13 -18.90
CA LYS A 256 6.61 0.60 -19.92
C LYS A 256 6.48 -0.92 -20.00
N TYR A 257 6.33 -1.42 -21.22
CA TYR A 257 6.08 -2.83 -21.53
C TYR A 257 7.16 -3.77 -20.96
N HIS A 258 8.44 -3.46 -21.14
CA HIS A 258 9.52 -4.27 -20.57
C HIS A 258 9.47 -4.31 -19.03
N LYS A 259 9.08 -3.20 -18.39
CA LYS A 259 8.95 -3.13 -16.91
C LYS A 259 7.82 -4.02 -16.41
N LEU A 260 6.72 -4.12 -17.14
CA LEU A 260 5.61 -5.01 -16.81
C LEU A 260 6.10 -6.47 -16.74
N TRP A 261 6.86 -6.92 -17.76
CA TRP A 261 7.40 -8.27 -17.81
C TRP A 261 8.48 -8.53 -16.75
N LEU A 262 9.39 -7.56 -16.55
CA LEU A 262 10.41 -7.66 -15.51
C LEU A 262 9.79 -7.77 -14.13
N SER A 263 8.78 -6.93 -13.80
CA SER A 263 8.08 -6.98 -12.52
C SER A 263 7.36 -8.31 -12.33
N LEU A 264 6.68 -8.84 -13.35
CA LEU A 264 6.04 -10.15 -13.25
C LEU A 264 7.06 -11.26 -12.95
N LEU A 265 8.15 -11.33 -13.69
CA LEU A 265 9.19 -12.35 -13.51
C LEU A 265 9.92 -12.21 -12.17
N HIS A 266 10.11 -11.01 -11.69
CA HIS A 266 10.65 -10.72 -10.37
C HIS A 266 9.76 -11.32 -9.26
N GLU A 267 8.45 -11.06 -9.29
CA GLU A 267 7.51 -11.63 -8.31
C GLU A 267 7.40 -13.16 -8.43
N LEU A 268 7.49 -13.70 -9.66
CA LEU A 268 7.51 -15.15 -9.87
C LEU A 268 8.78 -15.81 -9.31
N TYR A 269 9.93 -15.11 -9.28
CA TYR A 269 11.13 -15.58 -8.60
C TYR A 269 10.86 -15.83 -7.12
N HIS A 270 10.20 -14.90 -6.43
CA HIS A 270 9.88 -15.06 -5.01
C HIS A 270 8.93 -16.23 -4.77
N ILE A 271 7.97 -16.48 -5.66
CA ILE A 271 7.13 -17.68 -5.57
C ILE A 271 7.96 -18.97 -5.71
N LEU A 272 8.91 -19.00 -6.65
CA LEU A 272 9.72 -20.18 -6.91
C LEU A 272 10.80 -20.42 -5.85
N ASN A 273 11.39 -19.38 -5.28
CA ASN A 273 12.57 -19.50 -4.43
C ASN A 273 12.33 -19.19 -2.96
N ASP A 274 11.34 -18.35 -2.65
CA ASP A 274 11.11 -17.81 -1.32
C ASP A 274 9.74 -18.23 -0.74
N TYR A 275 9.06 -19.21 -1.34
CA TYR A 275 7.70 -19.64 -0.98
C TYR A 275 7.53 -19.93 0.53
N ASP A 276 8.44 -20.71 1.12
CA ASP A 276 8.38 -21.08 2.54
C ASP A 276 8.58 -19.86 3.46
N MET A 277 9.36 -18.89 3.01
CA MET A 277 9.56 -17.63 3.73
C MET A 277 8.30 -16.76 3.61
N LEU A 278 7.74 -16.65 2.41
CA LEU A 278 6.51 -15.90 2.14
C LEU A 278 5.32 -16.41 2.97
N GLN A 279 5.21 -17.72 3.20
CA GLN A 279 4.20 -18.28 4.12
C GLN A 279 4.36 -17.77 5.55
N LYS A 280 5.57 -17.47 6.00
CA LYS A 280 5.87 -17.00 7.36
C LYS A 280 5.72 -15.50 7.52
N ILE A 281 6.05 -14.71 6.48
CA ILE A 281 6.01 -13.25 6.51
C ILE A 281 4.71 -12.65 6.00
N ALA A 282 3.83 -13.51 5.44
CA ALA A 282 2.51 -13.23 4.91
C ALA A 282 2.44 -12.36 3.64
N TYR A 283 3.37 -11.47 3.39
CA TYR A 283 3.51 -10.76 2.12
C TYR A 283 4.93 -10.20 1.91
N HIS A 284 5.29 -10.01 0.66
CA HIS A 284 6.46 -9.26 0.20
C HIS A 284 5.99 -8.09 -0.67
N ILE A 285 6.66 -6.95 -0.56
CA ILE A 285 6.35 -5.76 -1.35
C ILE A 285 7.63 -5.24 -2.01
N THR A 286 7.66 -5.21 -3.32
CA THR A 286 8.77 -4.69 -4.11
C THR A 286 8.71 -3.17 -4.23
N THR A 287 9.74 -2.48 -3.76
CA THR A 287 9.87 -1.03 -3.79
C THR A 287 11.23 -0.59 -4.31
N LYS A 288 11.30 0.61 -4.89
CA LYS A 288 12.56 1.16 -5.41
C LYS A 288 13.59 1.47 -4.29
N ASP A 289 13.13 1.92 -3.13
CA ASP A 289 13.99 2.58 -2.13
C ASP A 289 14.16 1.78 -0.84
N ASN A 290 13.55 0.60 -0.72
CA ASN A 290 13.58 -0.17 0.52
C ASN A 290 13.51 -1.68 0.23
N PRO A 291 14.65 -2.32 -0.12
CA PRO A 291 14.68 -3.76 -0.35
C PRO A 291 14.28 -4.51 0.94
N ASP A 292 13.51 -5.57 0.79
CA ASP A 292 13.20 -6.44 1.92
C ASP A 292 14.50 -7.12 2.40
N LEU A 293 14.82 -6.96 3.68
CA LEU A 293 16.04 -7.53 4.27
C LEU A 293 16.00 -9.07 4.35
N PHE A 294 14.84 -9.69 4.09
CA PHE A 294 14.66 -11.13 4.21
C PHE A 294 14.68 -11.87 2.87
N LEU A 295 14.51 -11.16 1.75
CA LEU A 295 14.48 -11.73 0.41
C LEU A 295 15.62 -11.18 -0.44
N ASN A 296 16.04 -11.96 -1.43
CA ASN A 296 17.17 -11.58 -2.28
C ASN A 296 16.70 -10.87 -3.54
N GLU A 297 16.50 -9.57 -3.42
CA GLU A 297 16.05 -8.70 -4.52
C GLU A 297 17.00 -8.71 -5.73
N ASP A 298 18.32 -8.71 -5.48
CA ASP A 298 19.32 -8.74 -6.55
C ASP A 298 19.20 -10.03 -7.38
N SER A 299 18.92 -11.16 -6.71
CA SER A 299 18.71 -12.45 -7.40
C SER A 299 17.39 -12.46 -8.18
N ALA A 300 16.34 -11.83 -7.67
CA ALA A 300 15.06 -11.71 -8.36
C ALA A 300 15.19 -10.83 -9.61
N ASP A 301 15.89 -9.71 -9.52
CA ASP A 301 16.19 -8.85 -10.65
C ASP A 301 17.06 -9.55 -11.71
N ALA A 302 18.11 -10.24 -11.29
CA ALA A 302 18.98 -11.02 -12.19
C ALA A 302 18.21 -12.15 -12.88
N PHE A 303 17.33 -12.83 -12.15
CA PHE A 303 16.45 -13.86 -12.70
C PHE A 303 15.50 -13.28 -13.75
N ALA A 304 14.81 -12.18 -13.45
CA ALA A 304 13.88 -11.55 -14.37
C ALA A 304 14.56 -11.15 -15.69
N LEU A 305 15.76 -10.57 -15.61
CA LEU A 305 16.56 -10.23 -16.79
C LEU A 305 16.95 -11.47 -17.59
N ASN A 306 17.38 -12.56 -16.90
CA ASN A 306 17.83 -13.81 -17.56
C ASN A 306 16.66 -14.57 -18.23
N MET A 307 15.47 -14.52 -17.65
CA MET A 307 14.29 -15.16 -18.23
C MET A 307 13.84 -14.46 -19.52
N LEU A 308 14.01 -13.15 -19.62
CA LEU A 308 13.68 -12.41 -20.85
C LEU A 308 14.77 -12.53 -21.92
N ILE A 309 16.04 -12.36 -21.55
CA ILE A 309 17.17 -12.46 -22.46
C ILE A 309 18.35 -13.10 -21.73
N LYS A 310 18.84 -14.22 -22.23
CA LYS A 310 19.97 -14.93 -21.66
C LYS A 310 21.21 -14.03 -21.54
N GLN A 311 22.04 -14.27 -20.55
CA GLN A 311 23.23 -13.45 -20.31
C GLN A 311 24.14 -13.36 -21.54
N SER A 312 24.37 -14.48 -22.25
CA SER A 312 25.18 -14.51 -23.48
C SER A 312 24.68 -13.51 -24.53
N ASP A 313 23.36 -13.46 -24.72
CA ASP A 313 22.75 -12.56 -25.72
C ASP A 313 22.78 -11.10 -25.24
N ARG A 314 22.67 -10.88 -23.90
CA ARG A 314 22.76 -9.53 -23.30
C ARG A 314 24.14 -8.90 -23.49
N GLU A 315 25.21 -9.68 -23.47
CA GLU A 315 26.59 -9.22 -23.68
C GLU A 315 26.81 -8.66 -25.10
N GLU A 316 26.00 -9.06 -26.09
CA GLU A 316 26.04 -8.56 -27.44
C GLU A 316 25.22 -7.28 -27.66
N LEU A 317 24.25 -6.96 -26.79
CA LEU A 317 23.34 -5.82 -26.98
C LEU A 317 24.05 -4.47 -27.18
N PRO A 318 25.14 -4.11 -26.48
CA PRO A 318 25.83 -2.85 -26.69
C PRO A 318 26.33 -2.65 -28.13
N GLN A 319 26.59 -3.73 -28.87
CA GLN A 319 27.09 -3.68 -30.26
C GLN A 319 25.97 -3.38 -31.25
N ILE A 320 24.76 -3.85 -30.99
CA ILE A 320 23.62 -3.79 -31.93
C ILE A 320 22.62 -2.68 -31.59
N ILE A 321 22.55 -2.22 -30.32
CA ILE A 321 21.47 -1.35 -29.81
C ILE A 321 21.29 -0.06 -30.61
N ARG A 322 22.35 0.44 -31.26
CA ARG A 322 22.32 1.66 -32.04
C ARG A 322 21.68 1.47 -33.43
N LEU A 323 21.54 0.23 -33.88
CA LEU A 323 21.06 -0.12 -35.21
C LEU A 323 19.70 -0.82 -35.11
N SER A 324 18.62 -0.08 -35.31
CA SER A 324 17.24 -0.58 -35.10
C SER A 324 16.96 -1.87 -35.91
N HIS A 325 17.50 -1.98 -37.15
CA HIS A 325 17.33 -3.20 -37.95
C HIS A 325 18.04 -4.42 -37.36
N MET A 326 19.18 -4.22 -36.64
CA MET A 326 19.88 -5.30 -35.95
C MET A 326 19.10 -5.70 -34.68
N VAL A 327 18.53 -4.74 -33.95
CA VAL A 327 17.64 -5.01 -32.80
C VAL A 327 16.42 -5.81 -33.24
N MET A 328 15.78 -5.44 -34.37
CA MET A 328 14.65 -6.20 -34.94
C MET A 328 15.04 -7.62 -35.33
N LYS A 329 16.24 -7.78 -35.96
CA LYS A 329 16.75 -9.11 -36.30
C LYS A 329 17.04 -9.97 -35.08
N ALA A 330 17.69 -9.40 -34.05
CA ALA A 330 17.97 -10.07 -32.79
C ALA A 330 16.67 -10.48 -32.06
N ALA A 331 15.72 -9.54 -31.95
CA ALA A 331 14.40 -9.79 -31.35
C ALA A 331 13.69 -10.99 -31.99
N LYS A 332 13.70 -11.06 -33.31
CA LYS A 332 13.12 -12.19 -34.05
C LYS A 332 13.88 -13.49 -33.82
N ALA A 333 15.21 -13.44 -33.69
CA ALA A 333 16.03 -14.63 -33.50
C ALA A 333 15.85 -15.25 -32.10
N ILE A 334 15.67 -14.42 -31.07
CA ILE A 334 15.46 -14.87 -29.67
C ILE A 334 14.00 -14.86 -29.25
N HIS A 335 13.06 -14.65 -30.18
CA HIS A 335 11.61 -14.68 -29.94
C HIS A 335 11.12 -13.72 -28.83
N VAL A 336 11.58 -12.46 -28.84
CA VAL A 336 11.08 -11.42 -27.93
C VAL A 336 10.61 -10.18 -28.69
N HIS A 337 9.79 -9.34 -28.08
CA HIS A 337 9.45 -8.04 -28.66
C HIS A 337 10.67 -7.10 -28.65
N PRO A 338 10.93 -6.29 -29.71
CA PRO A 338 12.08 -5.38 -29.75
C PRO A 338 12.19 -4.43 -28.54
N SER A 339 11.08 -3.99 -27.98
CA SER A 339 11.03 -3.17 -26.77
C SER A 339 11.63 -3.87 -25.54
N ILE A 340 11.62 -5.20 -25.48
CA ILE A 340 12.29 -5.99 -24.43
C ILE A 340 13.80 -5.83 -24.56
N ILE A 341 14.36 -5.89 -25.76
CA ILE A 341 15.79 -5.71 -26.00
C ILE A 341 16.26 -4.34 -25.52
N TYR A 342 15.57 -3.28 -25.92
CA TYR A 342 15.89 -1.92 -25.46
C TYR A 342 15.76 -1.78 -23.95
N GLY A 343 14.70 -2.35 -23.38
CA GLY A 343 14.45 -2.32 -21.94
C GLY A 343 15.51 -3.05 -21.14
N VAL A 344 15.80 -4.30 -21.48
CA VAL A 344 16.82 -5.14 -20.81
C VAL A 344 18.20 -4.53 -20.93
N TYR A 345 18.56 -3.95 -22.11
CA TYR A 345 19.80 -3.21 -22.26
C TYR A 345 19.91 -2.05 -21.26
N LEU A 346 18.86 -1.25 -21.14
CA LEU A 346 18.86 -0.09 -20.23
C LEU A 346 18.92 -0.52 -18.75
N GLU A 347 18.22 -1.57 -18.36
CA GLU A 347 18.24 -2.07 -16.98
C GLU A 347 19.57 -2.72 -16.59
N GLY A 348 20.31 -3.25 -17.54
CA GLY A 348 21.65 -3.81 -17.31
C GLY A 348 22.77 -2.78 -17.14
N LEU A 349 22.47 -1.48 -17.27
CA LEU A 349 23.48 -0.41 -17.15
C LEU A 349 23.57 0.14 -15.72
N ASP A 350 24.77 0.58 -15.35
CA ASP A 350 24.93 1.38 -14.12
C ASP A 350 24.13 2.70 -14.20
N SER A 351 23.71 3.24 -13.05
CA SER A 351 22.77 4.37 -12.96
C SER A 351 23.20 5.63 -13.72
N LYS A 352 24.53 5.87 -13.84
CA LYS A 352 25.07 7.02 -14.56
C LYS A 352 24.92 6.84 -16.08
N LYS A 353 25.28 5.66 -16.60
CA LYS A 353 25.13 5.31 -18.01
C LYS A 353 23.66 5.16 -18.40
N GLN A 354 22.87 4.54 -17.54
CA GLN A 354 21.43 4.36 -17.76
C GLN A 354 20.71 5.68 -18.05
N SER A 355 20.95 6.73 -17.27
CA SER A 355 20.33 8.05 -17.48
C SER A 355 20.69 8.68 -18.84
N ALA A 356 21.92 8.48 -19.31
CA ALA A 356 22.38 9.00 -20.60
C ALA A 356 21.79 8.21 -21.77
N GLU A 357 21.77 6.88 -21.68
CA GLU A 357 21.25 5.98 -22.72
C GLU A 357 19.70 6.02 -22.75
N PHE A 358 19.04 6.22 -21.62
CA PHE A 358 17.57 6.39 -21.57
C PHE A 358 17.09 7.62 -22.37
N ARG A 359 17.87 8.69 -22.41
CA ARG A 359 17.55 9.84 -23.28
C ARG A 359 17.56 9.50 -24.77
N LYS A 360 18.33 8.48 -25.19
CA LYS A 360 18.41 8.04 -26.58
C LYS A 360 17.33 7.00 -26.91
N TYR A 361 17.13 6.02 -26.04
CA TYR A 361 16.31 4.84 -26.29
C TYR A 361 15.01 4.77 -25.46
N GLY A 362 14.76 5.74 -24.59
CA GLY A 362 13.56 5.80 -23.73
C GLY A 362 12.27 6.25 -24.45
N SER A 363 12.37 6.61 -25.75
CA SER A 363 11.22 7.05 -26.55
C SER A 363 10.22 5.91 -26.80
N SER A 364 8.98 6.26 -27.14
CA SER A 364 7.93 5.29 -27.47
C SER A 364 8.22 4.44 -28.70
N SER A 365 9.15 4.87 -29.57
CA SER A 365 9.62 4.07 -30.73
C SER A 365 10.50 2.88 -30.28
N CYS A 366 11.18 2.97 -29.15
CA CYS A 366 12.03 1.91 -28.60
C CYS A 366 11.34 1.19 -27.42
N LEU A 367 10.71 1.95 -26.53
CA LEU A 367 10.04 1.45 -25.33
C LEU A 367 8.54 1.72 -25.41
N ILE A 368 7.77 0.74 -25.87
CA ILE A 368 6.31 0.84 -25.93
C ILE A 368 5.67 0.89 -24.56
N GLY A 369 4.43 1.38 -24.50
CA GLY A 369 3.62 1.45 -23.28
C GLY A 369 3.00 0.11 -22.89
N THR A 370 2.27 0.10 -21.78
CA THR A 370 1.58 -1.08 -21.23
C THR A 370 0.11 -1.15 -21.65
N GLU A 371 -0.46 -0.07 -22.16
CA GLU A 371 -1.91 0.15 -22.31
C GLU A 371 -2.60 -0.96 -23.10
N LYS A 372 -1.96 -1.47 -24.16
CA LYS A 372 -2.53 -2.56 -24.95
C LYS A 372 -2.44 -3.90 -24.25
N ALA A 373 -1.29 -4.17 -23.61
CA ALA A 373 -1.01 -5.45 -22.97
C ALA A 373 -1.90 -5.72 -21.76
N ILE A 374 -2.25 -4.68 -20.98
CA ILE A 374 -3.04 -4.83 -19.75
C ILE A 374 -4.54 -4.58 -19.94
N LYS A 375 -4.99 -4.17 -21.12
CA LYS A 375 -6.35 -3.68 -21.36
C LYS A 375 -7.44 -4.62 -20.85
N ASN A 376 -7.30 -5.91 -21.07
CA ASN A 376 -8.30 -6.91 -20.71
C ASN A 376 -8.14 -7.45 -19.27
N VAL A 377 -6.93 -7.32 -18.70
CA VAL A 377 -6.59 -7.89 -17.38
C VAL A 377 -6.37 -6.83 -16.30
N ILE A 378 -6.79 -5.59 -16.56
CA ILE A 378 -6.61 -4.50 -15.60
C ILE A 378 -7.61 -4.60 -14.44
N PHE A 379 -7.09 -4.65 -13.24
CA PHE A 379 -7.85 -4.59 -11.99
C PHE A 379 -7.82 -3.16 -11.45
N ASP A 380 -8.86 -2.38 -11.75
CA ASP A 380 -8.96 -0.97 -11.34
C ASP A 380 -10.19 -0.71 -10.44
N PRO A 381 -10.12 -1.09 -9.16
CA PRO A 381 -11.23 -0.87 -8.24
C PRO A 381 -11.46 0.60 -7.93
N ILE A 382 -10.41 1.45 -8.01
CA ILE A 382 -10.51 2.88 -7.72
C ILE A 382 -11.19 3.60 -8.88
N GLY A 383 -10.83 3.28 -10.11
CA GLY A 383 -11.49 3.83 -11.31
C GLY A 383 -12.96 3.44 -11.41
N LEU A 384 -13.32 2.24 -10.96
CA LEU A 384 -14.70 1.78 -10.83
C LEU A 384 -15.41 2.36 -9.60
N GLN A 385 -14.68 2.85 -8.60
CA GLN A 385 -15.20 3.29 -7.29
C GLN A 385 -16.04 2.21 -6.56
N ASP A 386 -15.77 0.95 -6.87
CA ASP A 386 -16.45 -0.22 -6.28
C ASP A 386 -15.51 -1.44 -6.34
N LEU A 387 -15.01 -1.84 -5.16
CA LEU A 387 -14.09 -2.97 -5.03
C LEU A 387 -14.75 -4.31 -5.39
N ARG A 388 -16.02 -4.51 -5.02
CA ARG A 388 -16.75 -5.76 -5.28
C ARG A 388 -16.98 -5.96 -6.77
N LYS A 389 -17.32 -4.86 -7.48
CA LYS A 389 -17.48 -4.89 -8.93
C LYS A 389 -16.18 -5.22 -9.65
N ALA A 390 -15.05 -4.65 -9.21
CA ALA A 390 -13.75 -4.95 -9.77
C ALA A 390 -13.37 -6.43 -9.58
N ILE A 391 -13.64 -6.99 -8.39
CA ILE A 391 -13.42 -8.41 -8.10
C ILE A 391 -14.27 -9.29 -9.01
N GLU A 392 -15.55 -8.95 -9.20
CA GLU A 392 -16.44 -9.76 -10.05
C GLU A 392 -16.01 -9.75 -11.51
N LEU A 393 -15.59 -8.62 -12.05
CA LEU A 393 -15.04 -8.53 -13.40
C LEU A 393 -13.80 -9.42 -13.58
N MET A 394 -12.86 -9.40 -12.63
CA MET A 394 -11.69 -10.29 -12.69
C MET A 394 -12.05 -11.75 -12.56
N ARG A 395 -13.02 -12.12 -11.72
CA ARG A 395 -13.51 -13.50 -11.65
C ARG A 395 -14.13 -13.98 -12.96
N GLN A 396 -14.85 -13.13 -13.66
CA GLN A 396 -15.42 -13.45 -14.97
C GLN A 396 -14.31 -13.65 -16.00
N GLU A 397 -13.29 -12.79 -16.02
CA GLU A 397 -12.13 -12.90 -16.90
C GLU A 397 -11.40 -14.24 -16.70
N PHE A 398 -11.08 -14.58 -15.45
CA PHE A 398 -10.44 -15.86 -15.13
C PHE A 398 -11.32 -17.10 -15.50
N LYS A 399 -12.63 -17.01 -15.34
CA LYS A 399 -13.54 -18.10 -15.75
C LYS A 399 -13.66 -18.27 -17.25
N SER A 400 -13.54 -17.22 -18.04
CA SER A 400 -13.63 -17.29 -19.50
C SER A 400 -12.42 -17.97 -20.14
N ALA A 401 -11.35 -18.19 -19.36
CA ALA A 401 -10.11 -18.80 -19.79
C ALA A 401 -10.04 -20.32 -19.52
N VAL A 402 -11.02 -20.88 -18.82
CA VAL A 402 -11.19 -22.31 -18.56
C VAL A 402 -12.22 -22.87 -19.53
#